data_fa12c0f39d9a28de4f6d3482b1913379
#
_entry.id   fa12c0f39d9a28de4f6d3482b1913379
#
_cell.length_a   1.000
_cell.length_b   1.000
_cell.length_c   1.000
_cell.angle_alpha   90.00
_cell.angle_beta   90.00
_cell.angle_gamma   90.00
#
_symmetry.space_group_name_H-M   'P 1'
#
loop_
_entity.id
_entity.type
_entity.pdbx_description
1 polymer ?
#
loop_
_entity_poly.entity_id
_entity_poly.type
_entity_poly.pdbx_seq_one_letter_code
_entity_poly.pdbx_strand_id
1 'polypeptide(L)'
;MTTEFSYLAIEHLQASQYQPRQDFNSAALQELAQSIASQGLIEPLVVRRIAKNHYEIIAGERRWRAAQLAGLKEVPCLIGEYTDKQACALTLIENIQREDLNLIEEAHGYRRLIDEFHYHQDEVAVLVGKSRSHIANILRLLSLSEVVKSLIRDKVLSLGHARVLVGLNPEQQEWFAAKAIEEQWSVRQLEHAMKAHKSKYVEPPKNAKKDRDVERLQTLLSEQVGAPVQIVNDNHDGGWLQVKFFDNDTLAGLLERLGLRYD
;
A
#
# COMPACT_ATOMS: atom_id res chain seq x y z
N MET A 1 -5.22 27.66 8.25
CA MET A 1 -3.98 28.17 7.62
C MET A 1 -4.39 29.37 6.78
N THR A 2 -3.89 30.54 7.08
CA THR A 2 -4.13 31.77 6.30
C THR A 2 -3.17 31.78 5.12
N THR A 3 -3.69 31.65 3.93
CA THR A 3 -2.95 31.81 2.67
C THR A 3 -3.27 33.19 2.10
N GLU A 4 -2.23 33.99 1.81
CA GLU A 4 -2.34 35.30 1.19
C GLU A 4 -2.06 35.16 -0.32
N PHE A 5 -2.95 35.71 -1.14
CA PHE A 5 -2.72 35.78 -2.60
C PHE A 5 -1.97 37.08 -2.93
N SER A 6 -0.86 36.99 -3.67
CA SER A 6 -0.09 38.14 -4.10
C SER A 6 0.68 37.86 -5.38
N TYR A 7 0.97 38.92 -6.17
CA TYR A 7 1.93 38.84 -7.25
C TYR A 7 3.34 39.08 -6.69
N LEU A 8 4.26 38.16 -7.01
CA LEU A 8 5.65 38.24 -6.55
C LEU A 8 6.58 38.33 -7.76
N ALA A 9 7.63 39.13 -7.60
CA ALA A 9 8.70 39.19 -8.60
C ALA A 9 9.36 37.80 -8.73
N ILE A 10 9.56 37.36 -9.97
CA ILE A 10 10.04 36.00 -10.26
C ILE A 10 11.46 35.76 -9.72
N GLU A 11 12.24 36.83 -9.56
CA GLU A 11 13.58 36.84 -8.99
C GLU A 11 13.61 36.62 -7.47
N HIS A 12 12.47 36.85 -6.80
CA HIS A 12 12.32 36.62 -5.36
C HIS A 12 11.99 35.14 -5.03
N LEU A 13 11.77 34.32 -6.04
CA LEU A 13 11.39 32.92 -5.92
C LEU A 13 12.60 32.02 -6.11
N GLN A 14 12.73 31.02 -5.27
CA GLN A 14 13.73 29.96 -5.41
C GLN A 14 13.11 28.58 -5.33
N ALA A 15 13.73 27.60 -6.01
CA ALA A 15 13.32 26.22 -5.94
C ALA A 15 13.56 25.65 -4.53
N SER A 16 12.72 24.73 -4.10
CA SER A 16 12.92 24.02 -2.84
C SER A 16 14.15 23.11 -2.93
N GLN A 17 14.94 23.07 -1.83
CA GLN A 17 16.08 22.15 -1.70
C GLN A 17 15.64 20.66 -1.65
N TYR A 18 14.35 20.40 -1.46
CA TYR A 18 13.77 19.07 -1.28
C TYR A 18 13.13 18.50 -2.55
N GLN A 19 13.31 19.16 -3.71
CA GLN A 19 12.74 18.72 -5.00
C GLN A 19 13.56 17.54 -5.57
N PRO A 20 12.97 16.34 -5.70
CA PRO A 20 13.68 15.16 -6.21
C PRO A 20 13.91 15.19 -7.74
N ARG A 21 13.21 16.06 -8.47
CA ARG A 21 13.23 16.05 -9.93
C ARG A 21 14.33 16.93 -10.49
N GLN A 22 15.39 16.32 -11.02
CA GLN A 22 16.48 16.99 -11.73
C GLN A 22 16.28 17.05 -13.25
N ASP A 23 15.52 16.11 -13.82
CA ASP A 23 15.29 16.04 -15.27
C ASP A 23 13.93 16.59 -15.67
N PHE A 24 13.96 17.69 -16.43
CA PHE A 24 12.78 18.28 -17.06
C PHE A 24 12.87 18.02 -18.56
N ASN A 25 11.84 17.43 -19.15
CA ASN A 25 11.71 17.33 -20.58
C ASN A 25 11.65 18.76 -21.16
N SER A 26 12.70 19.17 -21.88
CA SER A 26 12.87 20.52 -22.40
C SER A 26 11.77 20.93 -23.39
N ALA A 27 11.29 19.98 -24.21
CA ALA A 27 10.21 20.23 -25.15
C ALA A 27 8.88 20.55 -24.43
N ALA A 28 8.49 19.74 -23.47
CA ALA A 28 7.28 19.96 -22.68
C ALA A 28 7.35 21.22 -21.80
N LEU A 29 8.55 21.67 -21.42
CA LEU A 29 8.73 22.91 -20.68
C LEU A 29 8.60 24.14 -21.63
N GLN A 30 9.07 24.03 -22.86
CA GLN A 30 8.92 25.08 -23.88
C GLN A 30 7.46 25.25 -24.30
N GLU A 31 6.71 24.17 -24.50
CA GLU A 31 5.27 24.24 -24.78
C GLU A 31 4.52 24.96 -23.67
N LEU A 32 4.82 24.64 -22.42
CA LEU A 32 4.24 25.33 -21.28
C LEU A 32 4.63 26.81 -21.24
N ALA A 33 5.87 27.13 -21.55
CA ALA A 33 6.33 28.52 -21.61
C ALA A 33 5.59 29.34 -22.71
N GLN A 34 5.33 28.76 -23.88
CA GLN A 34 4.54 29.40 -24.95
C GLN A 34 3.09 29.65 -24.51
N SER A 35 2.48 28.67 -23.83
CA SER A 35 1.13 28.84 -23.25
C SER A 35 1.10 29.96 -22.22
N ILE A 36 2.08 29.99 -21.30
CA ILE A 36 2.19 31.05 -20.27
C ILE A 36 2.47 32.43 -20.90
N ALA A 37 3.26 32.51 -21.97
CA ALA A 37 3.52 33.77 -22.67
C ALA A 37 2.24 34.36 -23.30
N SER A 38 1.31 33.49 -23.76
CA SER A 38 0.08 33.93 -24.43
C SER A 38 -1.08 34.21 -23.45
N GLN A 39 -1.20 33.47 -22.38
CA GLN A 39 -2.36 33.48 -21.49
C GLN A 39 -2.03 33.94 -20.05
N GLY A 40 -0.75 34.12 -19.73
CA GLY A 40 -0.28 34.33 -18.38
C GLY A 40 -0.29 33.02 -17.55
N LEU A 41 0.13 33.12 -16.30
CA LEU A 41 0.07 32.02 -15.35
C LEU A 41 -1.31 32.01 -14.68
N ILE A 42 -2.19 31.08 -15.08
CA ILE A 42 -3.58 31.00 -14.61
C ILE A 42 -3.62 30.45 -13.19
N GLU A 43 -2.88 29.39 -12.93
CA GLU A 43 -2.86 28.73 -11.63
C GLU A 43 -1.68 29.24 -10.79
N PRO A 44 -1.93 29.81 -9.57
CA PRO A 44 -0.88 30.40 -8.77
C PRO A 44 0.15 29.37 -8.26
N LEU A 45 1.36 29.83 -8.02
CA LEU A 45 2.39 29.05 -7.34
C LEU A 45 2.10 29.01 -5.83
N VAL A 46 2.41 27.91 -5.19
CA VAL A 46 2.36 27.84 -3.73
C VAL A 46 3.76 28.07 -3.18
N VAL A 47 3.90 29.07 -2.34
CA VAL A 47 5.20 29.52 -1.82
C VAL A 47 5.14 29.76 -0.31
N ARG A 48 6.30 29.68 0.35
CA ARG A 48 6.48 30.13 1.73
C ARG A 48 7.53 31.24 1.80
N ARG A 49 7.37 32.12 2.75
CA ARG A 49 8.37 33.18 3.04
C ARG A 49 9.52 32.57 3.83
N ILE A 50 10.76 32.74 3.35
CA ILE A 50 11.98 32.33 4.04
C ILE A 50 12.77 33.52 4.58
N ALA A 51 12.70 34.68 3.90
CA ALA A 51 13.28 35.94 4.34
C ALA A 51 12.48 37.12 3.75
N LYS A 52 12.86 38.34 4.10
CA LYS A 52 12.28 39.54 3.48
C LYS A 52 12.51 39.50 1.96
N ASN A 53 11.42 39.50 1.18
CA ASN A 53 11.44 39.40 -0.27
C ASN A 53 12.11 38.13 -0.84
N HIS A 54 12.14 37.02 -0.06
CA HIS A 54 12.64 35.73 -0.53
C HIS A 54 11.65 34.66 -0.18
N TYR A 55 11.25 33.88 -1.20
CA TYR A 55 10.23 32.86 -1.07
C TYR A 55 10.73 31.54 -1.68
N GLU A 56 10.38 30.46 -1.04
CA GLU A 56 10.65 29.10 -1.53
C GLU A 56 9.38 28.51 -2.13
N ILE A 57 9.52 27.92 -3.32
CA ILE A 57 8.42 27.28 -4.02
C ILE A 57 8.16 25.91 -3.41
N ILE A 58 6.93 25.70 -2.92
CA ILE A 58 6.44 24.41 -2.40
C ILE A 58 5.81 23.60 -3.53
N ALA A 59 4.98 24.23 -4.37
CA ALA A 59 4.34 23.59 -5.52
C ALA A 59 4.32 24.52 -6.74
N GLY A 60 4.45 23.91 -7.93
CA GLY A 60 4.42 24.64 -9.21
C GLY A 60 5.77 24.95 -9.80
N GLU A 61 6.85 24.27 -9.48
CA GLU A 61 8.20 24.54 -10.01
C GLU A 61 8.26 24.53 -11.55
N ARG A 62 7.56 23.61 -12.24
CA ARG A 62 7.49 23.60 -13.70
C ARG A 62 6.88 24.88 -14.24
N ARG A 63 5.83 25.40 -13.60
CA ARG A 63 5.18 26.66 -13.96
C ARG A 63 6.12 27.86 -13.75
N TRP A 64 6.84 27.88 -12.65
CA TRP A 64 7.85 28.91 -12.37
C TRP A 64 8.97 28.92 -13.42
N ARG A 65 9.56 27.77 -13.75
CA ARG A 65 10.59 27.68 -14.79
C ARG A 65 10.05 28.05 -16.17
N ALA A 66 8.84 27.65 -16.50
CA ALA A 66 8.20 28.03 -17.73
C ALA A 66 7.89 29.55 -17.78
N ALA A 67 7.49 30.14 -16.66
CA ALA A 67 7.29 31.58 -16.52
C ALA A 67 8.61 32.40 -16.70
N GLN A 68 9.73 31.85 -16.17
CA GLN A 68 11.07 32.44 -16.43
C GLN A 68 11.41 32.39 -17.92
N LEU A 69 11.20 31.27 -18.61
CA LEU A 69 11.43 31.13 -20.04
C LEU A 69 10.50 32.03 -20.87
N ALA A 70 9.27 32.26 -20.41
CA ALA A 70 8.30 33.16 -21.00
C ALA A 70 8.62 34.66 -20.77
N GLY A 71 9.62 34.96 -19.91
CA GLY A 71 10.04 36.34 -19.61
C GLY A 71 9.10 37.14 -18.72
N LEU A 72 8.25 36.46 -17.94
CA LEU A 72 7.39 37.13 -16.96
C LEU A 72 8.22 37.74 -15.84
N LYS A 73 7.87 39.00 -15.46
CA LYS A 73 8.52 39.70 -14.33
C LYS A 73 7.90 39.33 -12.98
N GLU A 74 6.59 39.10 -12.97
CA GLU A 74 5.83 38.79 -11.78
C GLU A 74 4.91 37.59 -12.05
N VAL A 75 4.64 36.79 -11.01
CA VAL A 75 3.79 35.59 -11.07
C VAL A 75 2.82 35.56 -9.90
N PRO A 76 1.59 35.08 -10.09
CA PRO A 76 0.62 34.93 -9.02
C PRO A 76 1.07 33.82 -8.04
N CYS A 77 1.04 34.14 -6.76
CA CYS A 77 1.48 33.23 -5.68
C CYS A 77 0.46 33.17 -4.56
N LEU A 78 0.31 31.99 -3.98
CA LEU A 78 -0.32 31.75 -2.68
C LEU A 78 0.78 31.64 -1.64
N ILE A 79 0.88 32.66 -0.77
CA ILE A 79 1.90 32.72 0.28
C ILE A 79 1.30 32.08 1.52
N GLY A 80 1.91 31.03 2.04
CA GLY A 80 1.51 30.39 3.29
C GLY A 80 2.66 30.38 4.31
N GLU A 81 2.28 30.33 5.58
CA GLU A 81 3.23 30.12 6.67
C GLU A 81 3.40 28.61 6.87
N TYR A 82 4.50 28.07 6.37
CA TYR A 82 4.85 26.65 6.48
C TYR A 82 6.19 26.49 7.17
N THR A 83 6.25 25.62 8.16
CA THR A 83 7.51 25.14 8.72
C THR A 83 8.26 24.32 7.66
N ASP A 84 9.58 24.13 7.83
CA ASP A 84 10.38 23.29 6.92
C ASP A 84 9.75 21.90 6.74
N LYS A 85 9.33 21.30 7.83
CA LYS A 85 8.68 20.00 7.86
C LYS A 85 7.38 19.97 7.02
N GLN A 86 6.53 20.97 7.18
CA GLN A 86 5.28 21.10 6.43
C GLN A 86 5.54 21.37 4.94
N ALA A 87 6.51 22.21 4.61
CA ALA A 87 6.88 22.48 3.22
C ALA A 87 7.38 21.23 2.51
N CYS A 88 8.28 20.47 3.15
CA CYS A 88 8.77 19.19 2.64
C CYS A 88 7.64 18.18 2.45
N ALA A 89 6.73 18.05 3.43
CA ALA A 89 5.59 17.14 3.34
C ALA A 89 4.65 17.53 2.17
N LEU A 90 4.34 18.81 2.01
CA LEU A 90 3.50 19.29 0.90
C LEU A 90 4.13 19.03 -0.47
N THR A 91 5.44 19.28 -0.61
CA THR A 91 6.18 18.96 -1.84
C THR A 91 6.14 17.45 -2.13
N LEU A 92 6.27 16.61 -1.11
CA LEU A 92 6.18 15.16 -1.26
C LEU A 92 4.77 14.71 -1.64
N ILE A 93 3.73 15.31 -1.04
CA ILE A 93 2.32 15.02 -1.35
C ILE A 93 2.01 15.39 -2.80
N GLU A 94 2.43 16.58 -3.26
CA GLU A 94 2.26 17.00 -4.66
C GLU A 94 2.91 16.00 -5.62
N ASN A 95 4.13 15.56 -5.29
CA ASN A 95 4.84 14.58 -6.10
C ASN A 95 4.15 13.20 -6.12
N ILE A 96 3.56 12.76 -5.00
CA ILE A 96 2.80 11.51 -4.92
C ILE A 96 1.48 11.58 -5.73
N GLN A 97 0.87 12.74 -5.87
CA GLN A 97 -0.39 12.92 -6.60
C GLN A 97 -0.21 12.96 -8.13
N ARG A 98 1.02 12.77 -8.64
CA ARG A 98 1.28 12.72 -10.09
C ARG A 98 0.72 11.44 -10.68
N GLU A 99 0.17 11.55 -11.90
CA GLU A 99 -0.43 10.42 -12.62
C GLU A 99 0.59 9.40 -13.16
N ASP A 100 1.86 9.78 -13.25
CA ASP A 100 2.94 8.97 -13.82
C ASP A 100 3.72 8.12 -12.80
N LEU A 101 3.39 8.20 -11.51
CA LEU A 101 4.06 7.39 -10.49
C LEU A 101 3.74 5.90 -10.62
N ASN A 102 4.77 5.08 -10.46
CA ASN A 102 4.56 3.66 -10.27
C ASN A 102 4.20 3.33 -8.79
N LEU A 103 3.59 2.16 -8.58
CA LEU A 103 3.10 1.74 -7.25
C LEU A 103 4.21 1.63 -6.18
N ILE A 104 5.44 1.36 -6.58
CA ILE A 104 6.58 1.26 -5.65
C ILE A 104 7.08 2.65 -5.25
N GLU A 105 7.10 3.59 -6.18
CA GLU A 105 7.38 5.01 -5.89
C GLU A 105 6.34 5.61 -4.96
N GLU A 106 5.06 5.33 -5.23
CA GLU A 106 3.94 5.71 -4.36
C GLU A 106 4.12 5.15 -2.95
N ALA A 107 4.50 3.86 -2.82
CA ALA A 107 4.77 3.22 -1.55
C ALA A 107 5.93 3.88 -0.78
N HIS A 108 7.01 4.23 -1.46
CA HIS A 108 8.13 4.96 -0.87
C HIS A 108 7.72 6.36 -0.41
N GLY A 109 6.89 7.06 -1.20
CA GLY A 109 6.35 8.36 -0.81
C GLY A 109 5.53 8.28 0.48
N TYR A 110 4.61 7.32 0.59
CA TYR A 110 3.82 7.11 1.81
C TYR A 110 4.70 6.73 3.01
N ARG A 111 5.71 5.89 2.80
CA ARG A 111 6.65 5.49 3.84
C ARG A 111 7.40 6.71 4.39
N ARG A 112 7.88 7.59 3.50
CA ARG A 112 8.55 8.83 3.91
C ARG A 112 7.66 9.78 4.68
N LEU A 113 6.37 9.93 4.30
CA LEU A 113 5.41 10.72 5.06
C LEU A 113 5.24 10.20 6.49
N ILE A 114 5.25 8.88 6.67
CA ILE A 114 5.10 8.25 7.99
C ILE A 114 6.39 8.37 8.80
N ASP A 115 7.53 7.97 8.23
CA ASP A 115 8.80 7.82 8.99
C ASP A 115 9.47 9.17 9.25
N GLU A 116 9.53 10.07 8.23
CA GLU A 116 10.22 11.36 8.35
C GLU A 116 9.30 12.45 8.93
N PHE A 117 8.02 12.43 8.54
CA PHE A 117 7.07 13.49 8.92
C PHE A 117 6.09 13.08 10.02
N HIS A 118 6.12 11.80 10.47
CA HIS A 118 5.32 11.25 11.58
C HIS A 118 3.80 11.37 11.37
N TYR A 119 3.36 11.32 10.11
CA TYR A 119 1.93 11.19 9.80
C TYR A 119 1.43 9.78 10.09
N HIS A 120 0.22 9.67 10.61
CA HIS A 120 -0.47 8.39 10.67
C HIS A 120 -1.06 7.99 9.30
N GLN A 121 -1.29 6.70 9.07
CA GLN A 121 -1.81 6.22 7.77
C GLN A 121 -3.15 6.83 7.38
N ASP A 122 -4.00 7.15 8.34
CA ASP A 122 -5.29 7.82 8.17
C ASP A 122 -5.11 9.28 7.73
N GLU A 123 -4.13 9.98 8.29
CA GLU A 123 -3.80 11.35 7.91
C GLU A 123 -3.23 11.39 6.48
N VAL A 124 -2.32 10.45 6.15
CA VAL A 124 -1.81 10.30 4.79
C VAL A 124 -2.97 10.03 3.82
N ALA A 125 -3.91 9.15 4.18
CA ALA A 125 -5.06 8.83 3.35
C ALA A 125 -5.91 10.08 3.03
N VAL A 126 -6.19 10.91 4.02
CA VAL A 126 -6.90 12.18 3.84
C VAL A 126 -6.11 13.14 2.94
N LEU A 127 -4.80 13.29 3.18
CA LEU A 127 -3.94 14.22 2.43
C LEU A 127 -3.83 13.88 0.94
N VAL A 128 -3.81 12.58 0.60
CA VAL A 128 -3.68 12.15 -0.80
C VAL A 128 -5.03 11.79 -1.45
N GLY A 129 -6.15 11.93 -0.73
CA GLY A 129 -7.48 11.63 -1.25
C GLY A 129 -7.73 10.14 -1.51
N LYS A 130 -7.12 9.24 -0.70
CA LYS A 130 -7.25 7.78 -0.82
C LYS A 130 -7.85 7.18 0.46
N SER A 131 -8.24 5.92 0.42
CA SER A 131 -8.67 5.21 1.63
C SER A 131 -7.48 4.74 2.47
N ARG A 132 -7.63 4.64 3.79
CA ARG A 132 -6.61 4.05 4.69
C ARG A 132 -6.21 2.64 4.25
N SER A 133 -7.17 1.84 3.78
CA SER A 133 -6.90 0.49 3.27
C SER A 133 -6.05 0.51 1.99
N HIS A 134 -6.20 1.53 1.14
CA HIS A 134 -5.32 1.73 -0.02
C HIS A 134 -3.89 1.99 0.45
N ILE A 135 -3.68 2.95 1.35
CA ILE A 135 -2.35 3.28 1.90
C ILE A 135 -1.68 2.04 2.51
N ALA A 136 -2.42 1.30 3.36
CA ALA A 136 -1.89 0.08 3.97
C ALA A 136 -1.49 -0.99 2.93
N ASN A 137 -2.28 -1.18 1.87
CA ASN A 137 -1.98 -2.13 0.80
C ASN A 137 -0.75 -1.71 -0.02
N ILE A 138 -0.62 -0.43 -0.34
CA ILE A 138 0.54 0.10 -1.07
C ILE A 138 1.82 -0.02 -0.23
N LEU A 139 1.78 0.34 1.04
CA LEU A 139 2.92 0.20 1.96
C LEU A 139 3.42 -1.25 2.10
N ARG A 140 2.50 -2.23 2.05
CA ARG A 140 2.87 -3.64 2.10
C ARG A 140 3.69 -4.10 0.89
N LEU A 141 3.61 -3.40 -0.25
CA LEU A 141 4.42 -3.72 -1.43
C LEU A 141 5.92 -3.59 -1.17
N LEU A 142 6.32 -2.75 -0.20
CA LEU A 142 7.73 -2.58 0.17
C LEU A 142 8.35 -3.84 0.78
N SER A 143 7.54 -4.79 1.28
CA SER A 143 8.01 -6.10 1.78
C SER A 143 8.22 -7.16 0.70
N LEU A 144 7.95 -6.85 -0.56
CA LEU A 144 8.21 -7.74 -1.68
C LEU A 144 9.71 -7.79 -2.02
N SER A 145 10.14 -8.90 -2.64
CA SER A 145 11.52 -9.02 -3.17
C SER A 145 11.78 -7.99 -4.28
N GLU A 146 13.03 -7.61 -4.49
CA GLU A 146 13.39 -6.63 -5.52
C GLU A 146 13.01 -7.10 -6.93
N VAL A 147 13.06 -8.41 -7.19
CA VAL A 147 12.61 -9.01 -8.45
C VAL A 147 11.12 -8.73 -8.67
N VAL A 148 10.28 -9.02 -7.67
CA VAL A 148 8.84 -8.78 -7.77
C VAL A 148 8.52 -7.29 -7.86
N LYS A 149 9.25 -6.42 -7.13
CA LYS A 149 9.10 -4.97 -7.24
C LYS A 149 9.43 -4.46 -8.64
N SER A 150 10.45 -5.01 -9.31
CA SER A 150 10.75 -4.61 -10.69
C SER A 150 9.63 -5.02 -11.64
N LEU A 151 9.04 -6.21 -11.50
CA LEU A 151 7.92 -6.66 -12.31
C LEU A 151 6.66 -5.78 -12.14
N ILE A 152 6.49 -5.21 -10.94
CA ILE A 152 5.41 -4.23 -10.69
C ILE A 152 5.73 -2.89 -11.34
N ARG A 153 6.97 -2.39 -11.24
CA ARG A 153 7.42 -1.15 -11.90
C ARG A 153 7.24 -1.21 -13.40
N ASP A 154 7.58 -2.35 -13.99
CA ASP A 154 7.46 -2.61 -15.43
C ASP A 154 6.03 -2.94 -15.88
N LYS A 155 5.06 -2.86 -14.96
CA LYS A 155 3.63 -3.16 -15.18
C LYS A 155 3.35 -4.58 -15.69
N VAL A 156 4.29 -5.52 -15.51
CA VAL A 156 4.13 -6.95 -15.83
C VAL A 156 3.18 -7.62 -14.83
N LEU A 157 3.29 -7.24 -13.56
CA LEU A 157 2.37 -7.67 -12.50
C LEU A 157 1.49 -6.51 -12.02
N SER A 158 0.19 -6.79 -11.85
CA SER A 158 -0.76 -5.82 -11.32
C SER A 158 -0.68 -5.70 -9.79
N LEU A 159 -1.26 -4.62 -9.23
CA LEU A 159 -1.43 -4.45 -7.78
C LEU A 159 -2.15 -5.66 -7.15
N GLY A 160 -3.12 -6.25 -7.85
CA GLY A 160 -3.83 -7.44 -7.38
C GLY A 160 -2.89 -8.62 -7.16
N HIS A 161 -2.03 -8.93 -8.15
CA HIS A 161 -1.01 -9.98 -8.03
C HIS A 161 -0.02 -9.68 -6.89
N ALA A 162 0.47 -8.44 -6.83
CA ALA A 162 1.39 -8.01 -5.79
C ALA A 162 0.85 -8.23 -4.37
N ARG A 163 -0.43 -7.86 -4.14
CA ARG A 163 -1.09 -8.04 -2.83
C ARG A 163 -1.18 -9.49 -2.39
N VAL A 164 -1.37 -10.39 -3.33
CA VAL A 164 -1.44 -11.84 -3.06
C VAL A 164 -0.07 -12.38 -2.65
N LEU A 165 1.00 -11.89 -3.27
CA LEU A 165 2.38 -12.31 -2.99
C LEU A 165 2.93 -11.76 -1.65
N VAL A 166 2.38 -10.65 -1.14
CA VAL A 166 2.75 -10.12 0.17
C VAL A 166 2.47 -11.15 1.27
N GLY A 167 3.45 -11.41 2.11
CA GLY A 167 3.34 -12.39 3.22
C GLY A 167 3.94 -13.75 2.91
N LEU A 168 4.41 -13.97 1.68
CA LEU A 168 5.28 -15.09 1.35
C LEU A 168 6.75 -14.74 1.62
N ASN A 169 7.60 -15.78 1.76
CA ASN A 169 9.04 -15.55 1.77
C ASN A 169 9.54 -15.14 0.37
N PRO A 170 10.72 -14.52 0.23
CA PRO A 170 11.21 -14.00 -1.05
C PRO A 170 11.30 -15.06 -2.16
N GLU A 171 11.74 -16.27 -1.86
CA GLU A 171 11.84 -17.37 -2.84
C GLU A 171 10.47 -17.78 -3.38
N GLN A 172 9.47 -17.88 -2.51
CA GLN A 172 8.10 -18.16 -2.91
C GLN A 172 7.48 -17.01 -3.71
N GLN A 173 7.77 -15.76 -3.33
CA GLN A 173 7.29 -14.59 -4.08
C GLN A 173 7.78 -14.65 -5.53
N GLU A 174 9.07 -14.91 -5.73
CA GLU A 174 9.69 -14.97 -7.05
C GLU A 174 9.18 -16.17 -7.87
N TRP A 175 9.04 -17.33 -7.23
CA TRP A 175 8.53 -18.51 -7.89
C TRP A 175 7.09 -18.34 -8.38
N PHE A 176 6.20 -17.83 -7.50
CA PHE A 176 4.79 -17.58 -7.87
C PHE A 176 4.65 -16.44 -8.88
N ALA A 177 5.49 -15.40 -8.79
CA ALA A 177 5.52 -14.32 -9.76
C ALA A 177 5.92 -14.85 -11.16
N ALA A 178 6.98 -15.66 -11.25
CA ALA A 178 7.42 -16.27 -12.50
C ALA A 178 6.33 -17.16 -13.12
N LYS A 179 5.69 -18.00 -12.30
CA LYS A 179 4.59 -18.87 -12.76
C LYS A 179 3.37 -18.08 -13.22
N ALA A 180 3.00 -17.03 -12.50
CA ALA A 180 1.88 -16.16 -12.88
C ALA A 180 2.11 -15.48 -14.23
N ILE A 181 3.36 -15.14 -14.56
CA ILE A 181 3.73 -14.56 -15.86
C ILE A 181 3.74 -15.63 -16.95
N GLU A 182 4.41 -16.76 -16.71
CA GLU A 182 4.54 -17.87 -17.67
C GLU A 182 3.17 -18.42 -18.11
N GLU A 183 2.27 -18.62 -17.15
CA GLU A 183 0.95 -19.21 -17.36
C GLU A 183 -0.17 -18.17 -17.50
N GLN A 184 0.17 -16.87 -17.51
CA GLN A 184 -0.76 -15.75 -17.63
C GLN A 184 -1.92 -15.81 -16.59
N TRP A 185 -1.61 -16.15 -15.37
CA TRP A 185 -2.61 -16.28 -14.31
C TRP A 185 -3.30 -14.96 -14.00
N SER A 186 -4.60 -15.04 -13.83
CA SER A 186 -5.36 -13.99 -13.16
C SER A 186 -5.07 -13.99 -11.66
N VAL A 187 -5.41 -12.90 -10.97
CA VAL A 187 -5.25 -12.78 -9.50
C VAL A 187 -5.93 -13.95 -8.77
N ARG A 188 -7.13 -14.37 -9.21
CA ARG A 188 -7.87 -15.51 -8.62
C ARG A 188 -7.16 -16.84 -8.83
N GLN A 189 -6.56 -17.07 -9.99
CA GLN A 189 -5.78 -18.29 -10.26
C GLN A 189 -4.51 -18.32 -9.40
N LEU A 190 -3.83 -17.20 -9.25
CA LEU A 190 -2.68 -17.07 -8.34
C LEU A 190 -3.08 -17.38 -6.89
N GLU A 191 -4.17 -16.80 -6.40
CA GLU A 191 -4.70 -17.10 -5.05
C GLU A 191 -5.02 -18.58 -4.87
N HIS A 192 -5.63 -19.20 -5.86
CA HIS A 192 -5.96 -20.63 -5.83
C HIS A 192 -4.69 -21.49 -5.81
N ALA A 193 -3.71 -21.19 -6.69
CA ALA A 193 -2.44 -21.89 -6.74
C ALA A 193 -1.67 -21.79 -5.40
N MET A 194 -1.67 -20.62 -4.77
CA MET A 194 -1.06 -20.42 -3.47
C MET A 194 -1.77 -21.22 -2.36
N LYS A 195 -3.10 -21.26 -2.36
CA LYS A 195 -3.86 -22.08 -1.40
C LYS A 195 -3.55 -23.57 -1.59
N ALA A 196 -3.52 -24.04 -2.83
CA ALA A 196 -3.19 -25.43 -3.15
C ALA A 196 -1.75 -25.77 -2.74
N HIS A 197 -0.80 -24.85 -2.96
CA HIS A 197 0.59 -25.02 -2.53
C HIS A 197 0.72 -25.05 -1.00
N LYS A 198 0.04 -24.14 -0.30
CA LYS A 198 0.00 -24.10 1.17
C LYS A 198 -0.64 -25.39 1.75
N SER A 199 -1.68 -25.92 1.10
CA SER A 199 -2.30 -27.19 1.48
C SER A 199 -1.36 -28.40 1.28
N LYS A 200 -0.47 -28.35 0.28
CA LYS A 200 0.57 -29.38 0.08
C LYS A 200 1.74 -29.28 1.07
N TYR A 201 1.99 -28.10 1.62
CA TYR A 201 3.07 -27.82 2.58
C TYR A 201 2.59 -27.72 4.04
N VAL A 202 1.30 -27.70 4.31
CA VAL A 202 0.81 -28.20 5.59
C VAL A 202 1.03 -29.71 5.48
N GLU A 203 2.25 -30.16 5.82
CA GLU A 203 2.48 -31.57 6.04
C GLU A 203 1.30 -32.07 6.91
N PRO A 204 0.59 -33.11 6.47
CA PRO A 204 -0.17 -33.87 7.44
C PRO A 204 0.87 -34.23 8.52
N PRO A 205 0.56 -34.12 9.81
CA PRO A 205 1.52 -34.33 10.86
C PRO A 205 2.28 -35.62 10.52
N LYS A 206 3.61 -35.47 10.26
CA LYS A 206 4.48 -36.59 9.93
C LYS A 206 4.27 -37.62 10.99
N ASN A 207 3.68 -38.75 10.59
CA ASN A 207 3.67 -39.99 11.37
C ASN A 207 3.36 -39.80 12.85
N ALA A 208 2.19 -39.27 13.21
CA ALA A 208 1.50 -40.02 14.25
C ALA A 208 1.24 -41.40 13.62
N LYS A 209 1.99 -42.44 14.00
CA LYS A 209 1.48 -43.80 13.90
C LYS A 209 0.01 -43.66 14.28
N LYS A 210 -0.90 -43.89 13.30
CA LYS A 210 -2.34 -43.89 13.61
C LYS A 210 -2.49 -44.85 14.74
N ASP A 211 -2.64 -44.27 15.94
CA ASP A 211 -2.78 -45.06 17.12
C ASP A 211 -4.16 -45.70 16.98
N ARG A 212 -4.20 -47.01 16.75
CA ARG A 212 -5.44 -47.72 16.52
C ARG A 212 -6.43 -47.48 17.69
N ASP A 213 -5.91 -47.17 18.85
CA ASP A 213 -6.70 -46.81 20.01
C ASP A 213 -7.34 -45.41 19.86
N VAL A 214 -6.64 -44.44 19.29
CA VAL A 214 -7.19 -43.10 18.98
C VAL A 214 -8.28 -43.19 17.91
N GLU A 215 -8.08 -43.95 16.81
CA GLU A 215 -9.12 -44.15 15.79
C GLU A 215 -10.37 -44.84 16.37
N ARG A 216 -10.16 -45.81 17.22
CA ARG A 216 -11.26 -46.50 17.90
C ARG A 216 -12.02 -45.57 18.85
N LEU A 217 -11.30 -44.74 19.56
CA LEU A 217 -11.87 -43.73 20.46
C LEU A 217 -12.63 -42.64 19.69
N GLN A 218 -12.11 -42.17 18.56
CA GLN A 218 -12.80 -41.24 17.67
C GLN A 218 -14.13 -41.81 17.15
N THR A 219 -14.12 -43.09 16.75
CA THR A 219 -15.32 -43.77 16.27
C THR A 219 -16.37 -43.90 17.37
N LEU A 220 -15.97 -44.36 18.54
CA LEU A 220 -16.87 -44.49 19.71
C LEU A 220 -17.45 -43.12 20.12
N LEU A 221 -16.63 -42.09 20.16
CA LEU A 221 -17.09 -40.74 20.51
C LEU A 221 -18.03 -40.17 19.42
N SER A 222 -17.74 -40.42 18.13
CA SER A 222 -18.61 -39.99 17.04
C SER A 222 -19.98 -40.66 17.07
N GLU A 223 -20.04 -41.96 17.40
CA GLU A 223 -21.28 -42.70 17.59
C GLU A 223 -22.08 -42.21 18.83
N GLN A 224 -21.40 -41.93 19.93
CA GLN A 224 -22.03 -41.47 21.15
C GLN A 224 -22.55 -40.05 21.07
N VAL A 225 -21.79 -39.17 20.44
CA VAL A 225 -22.12 -37.74 20.25
C VAL A 225 -23.07 -37.55 19.08
N GLY A 226 -23.08 -38.44 18.09
CA GLY A 226 -23.89 -38.35 16.88
C GLY A 226 -23.36 -37.36 15.87
N ALA A 227 -22.09 -37.02 15.95
CA ALA A 227 -21.42 -36.09 15.07
C ALA A 227 -19.93 -36.47 14.89
N PRO A 228 -19.29 -36.13 13.73
CA PRO A 228 -17.88 -36.44 13.53
C PRO A 228 -16.97 -35.83 14.61
N VAL A 229 -16.21 -36.68 15.27
CA VAL A 229 -15.24 -36.27 16.31
C VAL A 229 -13.82 -36.54 15.81
N GLN A 230 -12.93 -35.57 15.96
CA GLN A 230 -11.50 -35.70 15.70
C GLN A 230 -10.68 -35.40 16.96
N ILE A 231 -9.69 -36.26 17.25
CA ILE A 231 -8.71 -36.06 18.32
C ILE A 231 -7.40 -35.64 17.63
N VAL A 232 -6.90 -34.47 17.95
CA VAL A 232 -5.64 -33.91 17.44
C VAL A 232 -4.69 -33.80 18.62
N ASN A 233 -3.68 -34.67 18.68
CA ASN A 233 -2.68 -34.65 19.75
C ASN A 233 -1.68 -33.52 19.52
N ASP A 234 -1.30 -32.82 20.59
CA ASP A 234 -0.24 -31.82 20.61
C ASP A 234 1.10 -32.50 20.96
N ASN A 235 2.25 -31.83 20.63
CA ASN A 235 3.59 -32.35 20.91
C ASN A 235 3.96 -32.41 22.42
N HIS A 236 3.03 -32.08 23.34
CA HIS A 236 3.24 -31.95 24.79
C HIS A 236 2.25 -32.76 25.62
N ASP A 237 1.97 -34.00 25.23
CA ASP A 237 1.04 -34.93 25.93
C ASP A 237 -0.39 -34.38 26.12
N GLY A 238 -0.74 -33.33 25.38
CA GLY A 238 -2.08 -32.75 25.33
C GLY A 238 -2.68 -32.86 23.92
N GLY A 239 -3.87 -32.28 23.75
CA GLY A 239 -4.51 -32.28 22.44
C GLY A 239 -5.84 -31.54 22.40
N TRP A 240 -6.46 -31.57 21.23
CA TRP A 240 -7.77 -30.98 20.97
C TRP A 240 -8.76 -32.06 20.61
N LEU A 241 -9.94 -31.98 21.21
CA LEU A 241 -11.11 -32.71 20.79
C LEU A 241 -11.98 -31.78 19.96
N GLN A 242 -12.13 -32.09 18.67
CA GLN A 242 -12.92 -31.30 17.74
C GLN A 242 -14.17 -32.07 17.35
N VAL A 243 -15.34 -31.44 17.53
CA VAL A 243 -16.63 -31.99 17.13
C VAL A 243 -17.19 -31.12 16.00
N LYS A 244 -17.54 -31.73 14.86
CA LYS A 244 -18.08 -31.01 13.70
C LYS A 244 -19.59 -30.90 13.82
N PHE A 245 -20.13 -29.68 13.76
CA PHE A 245 -21.56 -29.42 13.61
C PHE A 245 -21.83 -28.72 12.26
N PHE A 246 -23.04 -28.83 11.73
CA PHE A 246 -23.40 -28.32 10.41
C PHE A 246 -24.27 -27.07 10.46
N ASP A 247 -25.04 -26.90 11.53
CA ASP A 247 -25.93 -25.78 11.81
C ASP A 247 -26.13 -25.57 13.32
N ASN A 248 -26.82 -24.51 13.71
CA ASN A 248 -27.06 -24.15 15.11
C ASN A 248 -27.94 -25.17 15.84
N ASP A 249 -28.85 -25.83 15.13
CA ASP A 249 -29.74 -26.84 15.74
C ASP A 249 -28.93 -28.10 16.07
N THR A 250 -28.03 -28.50 15.17
CA THR A 250 -27.07 -29.58 15.42
C THR A 250 -26.15 -29.26 16.61
N LEU A 251 -25.69 -28.01 16.72
CA LEU A 251 -24.88 -27.56 17.84
C LEU A 251 -25.65 -27.65 19.17
N ALA A 252 -26.91 -27.20 19.22
CA ALA A 252 -27.75 -27.24 20.39
C ALA A 252 -27.95 -28.72 20.86
N GLY A 253 -28.25 -29.64 19.93
CA GLY A 253 -28.39 -31.05 20.23
C GLY A 253 -27.10 -31.72 20.71
N LEU A 254 -25.93 -31.27 20.23
CA LEU A 254 -24.62 -31.72 20.69
C LEU A 254 -24.34 -31.26 22.12
N LEU A 255 -24.62 -30.00 22.45
CA LEU A 255 -24.44 -29.44 23.80
C LEU A 255 -25.32 -30.18 24.82
N GLU A 256 -26.57 -30.47 24.46
CA GLU A 256 -27.49 -31.22 25.31
C GLU A 256 -26.96 -32.63 25.58
N ARG A 257 -26.46 -33.34 24.56
CA ARG A 257 -25.86 -34.71 24.74
C ARG A 257 -24.58 -34.69 25.57
N LEU A 258 -23.82 -33.58 25.53
CA LEU A 258 -22.65 -33.40 26.38
C LEU A 258 -23.01 -32.92 27.80
N GLY A 259 -24.29 -32.78 28.12
CA GLY A 259 -24.77 -32.32 29.44
C GLY A 259 -24.58 -30.83 29.68
N LEU A 260 -24.28 -30.06 28.64
CA LEU A 260 -24.12 -28.62 28.69
C LEU A 260 -25.48 -27.96 28.38
N ARG A 261 -26.03 -27.24 29.36
CA ARG A 261 -27.25 -26.44 29.11
C ARG A 261 -26.84 -25.10 28.51
N TYR A 262 -27.47 -24.77 27.41
CA TYR A 262 -27.40 -23.47 26.76
C TYR A 262 -28.65 -22.69 27.18
N ASP A 263 -28.50 -21.78 28.14
CA ASP A 263 -29.52 -20.79 28.53
C ASP A 263 -29.31 -19.49 27.77
#